data_fbf22871481458d1a36bec7d34de7fa3
#
_entry.id   fbf22871481458d1a36bec7d34de7fa3
#
_cell.length_a   1.000
_cell.length_b   1.000
_cell.length_c   1.000
_cell.angle_alpha   90.00
_cell.angle_beta   90.00
_cell.angle_gamma   90.00
#
_symmetry.space_group_name_H-M   'P 1'
#
loop_
_entity.id
_entity.type
_entity.pdbx_description
1 polymer ?
#
loop_
_entity_poly.entity_id
_entity_poly.type
_entity_poly.pdbx_seq_one_letter_code
_entity_poly.pdbx_strand_id
1 'polypeptide(L)'
;MYGSRISGLLFSYNEAMEYGIREHALYYALLAKAVLKTEHLPNAEELLKTITSEYGRRRGKRMRANAQTRHPSDDLSAFFFTGEWAGKPGENRSELIRHQDTTESHVHVCAWYDTWKKYGLLAYGTYYCRWIDPAIAEGFNGSFTLSVPGTKGAGDSVCRFVWNQPVSAPESERPYLLPFSFHIEELRHTAQEVLHSMAPEYAEAILKRTEDAFQEYISNL
;
A
#
# COMPACT_ATOMS: atom_id res chain seq x y z
N MET A 1 -25.78 -13.45 42.24
CA MET A 1 -24.34 -13.12 42.26
C MET A 1 -23.63 -14.05 41.29
N TYR A 2 -23.38 -13.58 40.06
CA TYR A 2 -22.53 -14.25 39.10
C TYR A 2 -21.60 -13.19 38.52
N GLY A 3 -20.37 -13.21 38.97
CA GLY A 3 -19.30 -12.38 38.44
C GLY A 3 -18.60 -13.07 37.29
N SER A 4 -18.79 -12.61 36.06
CA SER A 4 -18.00 -13.03 34.92
C SER A 4 -16.69 -12.22 34.90
N ARG A 5 -15.59 -12.91 35.13
CA ARG A 5 -14.24 -12.39 34.91
C ARG A 5 -13.98 -12.33 33.39
N ILE A 6 -13.93 -11.14 32.83
CA ILE A 6 -13.35 -10.93 31.52
C ILE A 6 -11.84 -10.83 31.71
N SER A 7 -11.13 -11.85 31.26
CA SER A 7 -9.66 -11.83 31.18
C SER A 7 -9.22 -10.78 30.20
N GLY A 8 -8.83 -9.60 30.70
CA GLY A 8 -8.19 -8.58 29.90
C GLY A 8 -6.81 -9.06 29.46
N LEU A 9 -6.62 -9.24 28.16
CA LEU A 9 -5.30 -9.25 27.55
C LEU A 9 -4.71 -7.85 27.76
N LEU A 10 -3.85 -7.72 28.76
CA LEU A 10 -2.95 -6.61 28.91
C LEU A 10 -1.95 -6.67 27.75
N PHE A 11 -2.24 -5.97 26.66
CA PHE A 11 -1.20 -5.57 25.74
C PHE A 11 -0.25 -4.65 26.53
N SER A 12 0.93 -5.16 26.85
CA SER A 12 2.01 -4.33 27.34
C SER A 12 2.29 -3.29 26.28
N TYR A 13 2.12 -2.03 26.65
CA TYR A 13 2.57 -0.86 25.90
C TYR A 13 4.11 -0.82 25.98
N ASN A 14 4.77 -1.76 25.29
CA ASN A 14 6.16 -1.61 24.93
C ASN A 14 6.19 -0.50 23.88
N GLU A 15 7.12 0.43 23.98
CA GLU A 15 7.37 1.52 23.05
C GLU A 15 7.21 1.00 21.61
N ALA A 16 6.02 1.21 21.06
CA ALA A 16 5.68 0.72 19.74
C ALA A 16 6.61 1.46 18.77
N MET A 17 7.55 0.74 18.16
CA MET A 17 8.32 1.29 17.05
C MET A 17 7.33 1.91 16.08
N GLU A 18 7.44 3.22 15.88
CA GLU A 18 6.58 3.96 14.98
C GLU A 18 6.90 3.55 13.55
N TYR A 19 6.16 2.57 13.02
CA TYR A 19 6.30 2.15 11.64
C TYR A 19 6.00 3.31 10.69
N GLY A 20 6.83 3.41 9.64
CA GLY A 20 6.70 4.39 8.57
C GLY A 20 6.64 3.72 7.20
N ILE A 21 6.89 4.55 6.18
CA ILE A 21 6.94 4.08 4.79
C ILE A 21 8.00 2.98 4.62
N ARG A 22 9.14 3.10 5.29
CA ARG A 22 10.23 2.13 5.22
C ARG A 22 9.77 0.73 5.62
N GLU A 23 9.12 0.60 6.76
CA GLU A 23 8.67 -0.69 7.27
C GLU A 23 7.61 -1.31 6.38
N HIS A 24 6.67 -0.50 5.90
CA HIS A 24 5.67 -0.96 4.93
C HIS A 24 6.32 -1.41 3.61
N ALA A 25 7.29 -0.66 3.11
CA ALA A 25 8.02 -1.02 1.89
C ALA A 25 8.80 -2.33 2.07
N LEU A 26 9.46 -2.50 3.21
CA LEU A 26 10.18 -3.74 3.55
C LEU A 26 9.22 -4.92 3.62
N TYR A 27 8.12 -4.79 4.37
CA TYR A 27 7.14 -5.88 4.51
C TYR A 27 6.64 -6.34 3.15
N TYR A 28 6.21 -5.40 2.28
CA TYR A 28 5.75 -5.76 0.93
C TYR A 28 6.82 -6.47 0.11
N ALA A 29 8.03 -5.94 0.07
CA ALA A 29 9.09 -6.53 -0.75
C ALA A 29 9.51 -7.92 -0.25
N LEU A 30 9.47 -8.16 1.06
CA LEU A 30 9.74 -9.46 1.65
C LEU A 30 8.62 -10.46 1.35
N LEU A 31 7.36 -10.04 1.42
CA LEU A 31 6.22 -10.83 0.97
C LEU A 31 6.36 -11.21 -0.52
N ALA A 32 6.65 -10.24 -1.37
CA ALA A 32 6.86 -10.49 -2.80
C ALA A 32 8.01 -11.45 -3.05
N LYS A 33 9.12 -11.30 -2.32
CA LYS A 33 10.26 -12.22 -2.37
C LYS A 33 9.86 -13.63 -1.93
N ALA A 34 9.11 -13.75 -0.84
CA ALA A 34 8.65 -15.04 -0.33
C ALA A 34 7.75 -15.75 -1.34
N VAL A 35 6.80 -15.04 -1.96
CA VAL A 35 5.92 -15.58 -3.01
C VAL A 35 6.74 -16.02 -4.23
N LEU A 36 7.54 -15.10 -4.81
CA LEU A 36 8.24 -15.33 -6.08
C LEU A 36 9.39 -16.35 -5.97
N LYS A 37 9.90 -16.62 -4.77
CA LYS A 37 10.97 -17.60 -4.50
C LYS A 37 10.46 -18.93 -3.93
N THR A 38 9.15 -19.11 -3.83
CA THR A 38 8.57 -20.40 -3.44
C THR A 38 8.63 -21.35 -4.62
N GLU A 39 9.40 -22.42 -4.46
CA GLU A 39 9.55 -23.45 -5.48
C GLU A 39 8.22 -24.14 -5.77
N HIS A 40 7.99 -24.46 -7.03
CA HIS A 40 6.77 -25.13 -7.51
C HIS A 40 5.45 -24.39 -7.27
N LEU A 41 5.47 -23.14 -6.79
CA LEU A 41 4.26 -22.33 -6.66
C LEU A 41 3.77 -21.93 -8.05
N PRO A 42 2.59 -22.41 -8.50
CA PRO A 42 2.05 -22.02 -9.78
C PRO A 42 1.58 -20.57 -9.77
N ASN A 43 1.73 -19.87 -10.88
CA ASN A 43 1.20 -18.52 -11.08
C ASN A 43 1.61 -17.50 -9.98
N ALA A 44 2.83 -17.60 -9.46
CA ALA A 44 3.32 -16.76 -8.35
C ALA A 44 3.15 -15.25 -8.61
N GLU A 45 3.36 -14.78 -9.86
CA GLU A 45 3.17 -13.37 -10.22
C GLU A 45 1.69 -12.96 -10.19
N GLU A 46 0.77 -13.81 -10.68
CA GLU A 46 -0.68 -13.52 -10.62
C GLU A 46 -1.20 -13.54 -9.19
N LEU A 47 -0.68 -14.43 -8.36
CA LEU A 47 -0.98 -14.46 -6.93
C LEU A 47 -0.54 -13.15 -6.25
N LEU A 48 0.67 -12.68 -6.52
CA LEU A 48 1.19 -11.42 -5.98
C LEU A 48 0.39 -10.21 -6.49
N LYS A 49 -0.01 -10.22 -7.77
CA LYS A 49 -0.90 -9.22 -8.34
C LYS A 49 -2.25 -9.19 -7.63
N THR A 50 -2.83 -10.36 -7.38
CA THR A 50 -4.11 -10.46 -6.66
C THR A 50 -4.01 -9.89 -5.25
N ILE A 51 -2.97 -10.24 -4.49
CA ILE A 51 -2.71 -9.68 -3.16
C ILE A 51 -2.61 -8.15 -3.22
N THR A 52 -1.79 -7.63 -4.14
CA THR A 52 -1.53 -6.18 -4.25
C THR A 52 -2.78 -5.42 -4.66
N SER A 53 -3.52 -5.96 -5.64
CA SER A 53 -4.72 -5.31 -6.14
C SER A 53 -5.87 -5.36 -5.13
N GLU A 54 -6.04 -6.47 -4.43
CA GLU A 54 -7.09 -6.56 -3.41
C GLU A 54 -6.79 -5.63 -2.23
N TYR A 55 -5.56 -5.57 -1.77
CA TYR A 55 -5.13 -4.58 -0.77
C TYR A 55 -5.40 -3.14 -1.24
N GLY A 56 -5.09 -2.82 -2.50
CA GLY A 56 -5.37 -1.52 -3.09
C GLY A 56 -6.86 -1.19 -3.13
N ARG A 57 -7.70 -2.13 -3.60
CA ARG A 57 -9.16 -1.93 -3.67
C ARG A 57 -9.77 -1.71 -2.30
N ARG A 58 -9.33 -2.42 -1.27
CA ARG A 58 -9.79 -2.23 0.12
C ARG A 58 -9.48 -0.82 0.61
N ARG A 59 -8.29 -0.32 0.34
CA ARG A 59 -7.91 1.06 0.63
C ARG A 59 -8.80 2.05 -0.10
N GLY A 60 -8.99 1.89 -1.40
CA GLY A 60 -9.85 2.75 -2.20
C GLY A 60 -11.29 2.79 -1.69
N LYS A 61 -11.88 1.63 -1.35
CA LYS A 61 -13.23 1.54 -0.77
C LYS A 61 -13.34 2.29 0.56
N ARG A 62 -12.34 2.19 1.42
CA ARG A 62 -12.28 2.89 2.71
C ARG A 62 -12.14 4.40 2.51
N MET A 63 -11.26 4.83 1.59
CA MET A 63 -11.12 6.24 1.21
C MET A 63 -12.46 6.81 0.69
N ARG A 64 -13.17 6.05 -0.16
CA ARG A 64 -14.50 6.44 -0.63
C ARG A 64 -15.52 6.59 0.50
N ALA A 65 -15.56 5.64 1.42
CA ALA A 65 -16.46 5.71 2.58
C ALA A 65 -16.17 6.97 3.44
N ASN A 66 -14.89 7.30 3.62
CA ASN A 66 -14.48 8.52 4.30
C ASN A 66 -14.86 9.79 3.51
N ALA A 67 -14.71 9.78 2.18
CA ALA A 67 -15.12 10.89 1.33
C ALA A 67 -16.62 11.19 1.49
N GLN A 68 -17.46 10.18 1.47
CA GLN A 68 -18.92 10.33 1.58
C GLN A 68 -19.38 11.01 2.88
N THR A 69 -18.56 11.07 3.91
CA THR A 69 -18.88 11.76 5.17
C THR A 69 -18.71 13.28 5.08
N ARG A 70 -17.92 13.80 4.15
CA ARG A 70 -17.57 15.22 4.03
C ARG A 70 -17.71 15.80 2.63
N HIS A 71 -17.60 14.96 1.61
CA HIS A 71 -17.72 15.35 0.21
C HIS A 71 -18.86 14.58 -0.44
N PRO A 72 -19.87 15.26 -0.98
CA PRO A 72 -20.97 14.58 -1.70
C PRO A 72 -20.50 13.98 -3.04
N SER A 73 -19.37 14.45 -3.59
CA SER A 73 -18.77 13.93 -4.82
C SER A 73 -17.74 12.83 -4.53
N ASP A 74 -17.64 11.90 -5.44
CA ASP A 74 -16.61 10.85 -5.47
C ASP A 74 -15.62 11.10 -6.62
N ASP A 75 -15.31 12.37 -6.85
CA ASP A 75 -14.38 12.84 -7.87
C ASP A 75 -12.90 12.73 -7.44
N LEU A 76 -12.02 13.12 -8.33
CA LEU A 76 -10.56 13.04 -8.08
C LEU A 76 -10.12 13.98 -6.93
N SER A 77 -10.81 15.08 -6.68
CA SER A 77 -10.52 15.98 -5.55
C SER A 77 -10.79 15.29 -4.22
N ALA A 78 -11.94 14.60 -4.11
CA ALA A 78 -12.28 13.79 -2.94
C ALA A 78 -11.28 12.65 -2.73
N PHE A 79 -10.81 12.00 -3.80
CA PHE A 79 -9.77 10.99 -3.72
C PHE A 79 -8.47 11.52 -3.08
N PHE A 80 -7.97 12.66 -3.54
CA PHE A 80 -6.74 13.25 -2.97
C PHE A 80 -6.93 13.73 -1.54
N PHE A 81 -8.11 14.27 -1.20
CA PHE A 81 -8.44 14.71 0.14
C PHE A 81 -8.46 13.56 1.16
N THR A 82 -8.94 12.40 0.77
CA THR A 82 -9.07 11.23 1.66
C THR A 82 -7.84 10.32 1.69
N GLY A 83 -6.71 10.77 1.19
CA GLY A 83 -5.46 10.03 1.26
C GLY A 83 -5.11 9.59 2.68
N GLU A 84 -4.80 8.30 2.86
CA GLU A 84 -4.68 7.65 4.17
C GLU A 84 -3.28 7.68 4.78
N TRP A 85 -2.28 8.19 4.08
CA TRP A 85 -0.91 8.22 4.56
C TRP A 85 -0.22 9.55 4.26
N ALA A 86 0.78 9.86 5.07
CA ALA A 86 1.73 10.93 4.81
C ALA A 86 3.15 10.45 5.15
N GLY A 87 4.13 10.85 4.35
CA GLY A 87 5.54 10.64 4.66
C GLY A 87 6.09 11.74 5.56
N LYS A 88 7.23 11.48 6.19
CA LYS A 88 8.02 12.51 6.87
C LYS A 88 8.57 13.49 5.84
N PRO A 89 8.96 14.71 6.25
CA PRO A 89 9.60 15.67 5.34
C PRO A 89 10.77 15.04 4.58
N GLY A 90 10.76 15.15 3.25
CA GLY A 90 11.80 14.59 2.36
C GLY A 90 11.59 13.16 1.89
N GLU A 91 10.67 12.39 2.48
CA GLU A 91 10.41 10.99 2.08
C GLU A 91 9.65 10.88 0.75
N ASN A 92 8.81 11.87 0.46
CA ASN A 92 8.07 11.91 -0.80
C ASN A 92 8.02 13.35 -1.33
N ARG A 93 8.18 13.47 -2.65
CA ARG A 93 7.98 14.73 -3.36
C ARG A 93 7.30 14.46 -4.68
N SER A 94 6.12 15.04 -4.84
CA SER A 94 5.33 14.96 -6.08
C SER A 94 4.97 16.35 -6.57
N GLU A 95 4.74 16.44 -7.87
CA GLU A 95 4.23 17.60 -8.56
C GLU A 95 2.91 17.22 -9.21
N LEU A 96 1.91 18.10 -9.14
CA LEU A 96 0.61 17.92 -9.76
C LEU A 96 0.47 18.86 -10.94
N ILE A 97 0.29 18.30 -12.12
CA ILE A 97 0.11 19.03 -13.38
C ILE A 97 -1.34 18.88 -13.80
N ARG A 98 -2.03 20.03 -13.92
CA ARG A 98 -3.44 20.08 -14.30
C ARG A 98 -3.59 20.43 -15.76
N HIS A 99 -4.40 19.64 -16.44
CA HIS A 99 -4.87 19.91 -17.80
C HIS A 99 -6.37 20.16 -17.78
N GLN A 100 -6.93 20.55 -18.92
CA GLN A 100 -8.37 20.85 -19.02
C GLN A 100 -9.23 19.64 -18.61
N ASP A 101 -8.89 18.44 -19.10
CA ASP A 101 -9.69 17.23 -18.95
C ASP A 101 -8.99 16.11 -18.16
N THR A 102 -7.73 16.31 -17.80
CA THR A 102 -6.89 15.30 -17.13
C THR A 102 -6.03 15.92 -16.04
N THR A 103 -5.48 15.06 -15.20
CA THR A 103 -4.49 15.46 -14.19
C THR A 103 -3.31 14.51 -14.28
N GLU A 104 -2.08 15.02 -14.19
CA GLU A 104 -0.88 14.21 -14.00
C GLU A 104 -0.28 14.43 -12.62
N SER A 105 0.27 13.38 -12.04
CA SER A 105 1.11 13.47 -10.85
C SER A 105 2.48 12.87 -11.17
N HIS A 106 3.53 13.64 -10.95
CA HIS A 106 4.92 13.22 -11.13
C HIS A 106 5.59 13.05 -9.78
N VAL A 107 5.98 11.82 -9.43
CA VAL A 107 6.66 11.53 -8.16
C VAL A 107 8.16 11.49 -8.39
N HIS A 108 8.85 12.51 -7.88
CA HIS A 108 10.30 12.69 -8.00
C HIS A 108 11.07 11.95 -6.89
N VAL A 109 10.56 12.00 -5.65
CA VAL A 109 11.11 11.30 -4.48
C VAL A 109 10.07 10.31 -3.98
N CYS A 110 10.49 9.06 -3.76
CA CYS A 110 9.63 7.98 -3.33
C CYS A 110 10.36 7.11 -2.31
N ALA A 111 9.96 7.20 -1.04
CA ALA A 111 10.60 6.46 0.04
C ALA A 111 10.45 4.94 -0.09
N TRP A 112 9.40 4.44 -0.75
CA TRP A 112 9.29 3.01 -1.09
C TRP A 112 10.43 2.57 -2.00
N TYR A 113 10.63 3.26 -3.13
CA TYR A 113 11.70 2.98 -4.08
C TYR A 113 13.08 3.08 -3.41
N ASP A 114 13.32 4.15 -2.64
CA ASP A 114 14.60 4.39 -1.98
C ASP A 114 14.89 3.31 -0.92
N THR A 115 13.86 2.85 -0.21
CA THR A 115 13.96 1.72 0.73
C THR A 115 14.34 0.44 -0.01
N TRP A 116 13.61 0.06 -1.06
CA TRP A 116 13.94 -1.16 -1.81
C TRP A 116 15.33 -1.13 -2.42
N LYS A 117 15.75 0.03 -2.93
CA LYS A 117 17.11 0.23 -3.44
C LYS A 117 18.16 0.05 -2.36
N LYS A 118 17.96 0.68 -1.20
CA LYS A 118 18.87 0.61 -0.06
C LYS A 118 19.08 -0.83 0.43
N TYR A 119 18.02 -1.61 0.47
CA TYR A 119 18.04 -2.98 1.01
C TYR A 119 18.18 -4.09 -0.05
N GLY A 120 18.45 -3.75 -1.31
CA GLY A 120 18.63 -4.71 -2.40
C GLY A 120 17.34 -5.48 -2.77
N LEU A 121 16.18 -4.88 -2.54
CA LEU A 121 14.86 -5.49 -2.73
C LEU A 121 14.09 -4.93 -3.94
N LEU A 122 14.72 -4.14 -4.81
CA LEU A 122 14.06 -3.54 -5.98
C LEU A 122 13.33 -4.56 -6.85
N ALA A 123 13.95 -5.72 -7.11
CA ALA A 123 13.38 -6.77 -7.95
C ALA A 123 12.03 -7.31 -7.42
N TYR A 124 11.74 -7.10 -6.15
CA TYR A 124 10.51 -7.55 -5.48
C TYR A 124 9.57 -6.38 -5.18
N GLY A 125 10.11 -5.27 -4.67
CA GLY A 125 9.31 -4.10 -4.30
C GLY A 125 8.62 -3.45 -5.49
N THR A 126 9.22 -3.47 -6.68
CA THR A 126 8.66 -2.84 -7.88
C THR A 126 7.34 -3.44 -8.36
N TYR A 127 7.00 -4.66 -7.94
CA TYR A 127 5.69 -5.23 -8.18
C TYR A 127 4.57 -4.42 -7.52
N TYR A 128 4.83 -3.77 -6.39
CA TYR A 128 3.89 -2.85 -5.75
C TYR A 128 3.46 -1.73 -6.70
N CYS A 129 4.44 -1.07 -7.34
CA CYS A 129 4.19 0.06 -8.23
C CYS A 129 3.36 -0.30 -9.47
N ARG A 130 3.33 -1.58 -9.87
CA ARG A 130 2.58 -2.00 -11.06
C ARG A 130 1.08 -2.01 -10.84
N TRP A 131 0.63 -2.30 -9.61
CA TRP A 131 -0.77 -2.65 -9.39
C TRP A 131 -1.47 -1.85 -8.30
N ILE A 132 -0.73 -1.29 -7.33
CA ILE A 132 -1.34 -0.68 -6.15
C ILE A 132 -2.17 0.55 -6.48
N ASP A 133 -1.60 1.53 -7.20
CA ASP A 133 -2.27 2.81 -7.43
C ASP A 133 -3.51 2.68 -8.32
N PRO A 134 -3.47 1.92 -9.45
CA PRO A 134 -4.68 1.61 -10.22
C PRO A 134 -5.75 0.90 -9.40
N ALA A 135 -5.37 -0.01 -8.50
CA ALA A 135 -6.31 -0.74 -7.66
C ALA A 135 -6.94 0.15 -6.57
N ILE A 136 -6.19 1.10 -6.00
CA ILE A 136 -6.75 2.11 -5.08
C ILE A 136 -7.77 2.99 -5.83
N ALA A 137 -7.41 3.45 -7.02
CA ALA A 137 -8.29 4.26 -7.86
C ALA A 137 -9.60 3.53 -8.19
N GLU A 138 -9.50 2.28 -8.65
CA GLU A 138 -10.64 1.40 -8.92
C GLU A 138 -11.52 1.19 -7.68
N GLY A 139 -10.91 0.94 -6.54
CA GLY A 139 -11.63 0.74 -5.27
C GLY A 139 -12.35 1.99 -4.79
N PHE A 140 -11.80 3.17 -5.05
CA PHE A 140 -12.42 4.45 -4.72
C PHE A 140 -13.60 4.75 -5.65
N ASN A 141 -13.38 4.71 -6.94
CA ASN A 141 -14.42 4.92 -7.95
C ASN A 141 -14.05 4.15 -9.22
N GLY A 142 -14.85 3.15 -9.56
CA GLY A 142 -14.62 2.29 -10.73
C GLY A 142 -14.68 3.01 -12.09
N SER A 143 -15.11 4.29 -12.13
CA SER A 143 -15.02 5.13 -13.33
C SER A 143 -13.67 5.82 -13.51
N PHE A 144 -12.78 5.78 -12.50
CA PHE A 144 -11.45 6.32 -12.62
C PHE A 144 -10.60 5.43 -13.52
N THR A 145 -9.92 6.06 -14.45
CA THR A 145 -8.84 5.44 -15.19
C THR A 145 -7.54 6.09 -14.78
N LEU A 146 -6.70 5.33 -14.10
CA LEU A 146 -5.34 5.72 -13.78
C LEU A 146 -4.38 4.96 -14.68
N SER A 147 -3.69 5.68 -15.56
CA SER A 147 -2.59 5.15 -16.34
C SER A 147 -1.26 5.45 -15.63
N VAL A 148 -0.36 4.47 -15.60
CA VAL A 148 0.99 4.60 -15.02
C VAL A 148 2.03 4.30 -16.12
N PRO A 149 2.30 5.27 -17.02
CA PRO A 149 3.15 5.05 -18.18
C PRO A 149 4.64 4.90 -17.87
N GLY A 150 5.07 5.28 -16.65
CA GLY A 150 6.46 5.10 -16.21
C GLY A 150 6.60 5.11 -14.72
N THR A 151 7.54 4.33 -14.20
CA THR A 151 7.88 4.29 -12.77
C THR A 151 9.37 4.25 -12.53
N LYS A 152 9.82 4.82 -11.42
CA LYS A 152 11.22 4.71 -10.96
C LYS A 152 11.65 3.25 -10.82
N GLY A 153 10.74 2.38 -10.43
CA GLY A 153 10.98 0.94 -10.35
C GLY A 153 11.23 0.27 -11.70
N ALA A 154 10.73 0.84 -12.78
CA ALA A 154 11.00 0.39 -14.15
C ALA A 154 12.23 1.06 -14.78
N GLY A 155 12.88 1.98 -14.07
CA GLY A 155 14.08 2.68 -14.55
C GLY A 155 13.85 4.13 -14.99
N ASP A 156 12.61 4.62 -14.90
CA ASP A 156 12.30 6.01 -15.23
C ASP A 156 12.84 6.97 -14.14
N SER A 157 13.07 8.22 -14.50
CA SER A 157 13.51 9.26 -13.56
C SER A 157 12.43 9.66 -12.56
N VAL A 158 11.16 9.53 -12.94
CA VAL A 158 9.98 9.84 -12.14
C VAL A 158 8.90 8.77 -12.33
N CYS A 159 8.01 8.62 -11.35
CA CYS A 159 6.76 7.90 -11.59
C CYS A 159 5.73 8.89 -12.15
N ARG A 160 5.08 8.52 -13.26
CA ARG A 160 3.99 9.31 -13.86
C ARG A 160 2.66 8.62 -13.64
N PHE A 161 1.72 9.38 -13.14
CA PHE A 161 0.34 8.97 -12.94
C PHE A 161 -0.55 9.90 -13.75
N VAL A 162 -1.34 9.35 -14.67
CA VAL A 162 -2.23 10.11 -15.55
C VAL A 162 -3.67 9.71 -15.27
N TRP A 163 -4.43 10.66 -14.73
CA TRP A 163 -5.84 10.51 -14.36
C TRP A 163 -6.75 11.02 -15.48
N ASN A 164 -7.82 10.31 -15.76
CA ASN A 164 -8.83 10.68 -16.76
C ASN A 164 -9.80 11.79 -16.32
N GLN A 165 -9.45 12.53 -15.29
CA GLN A 165 -10.27 13.61 -14.73
C GLN A 165 -9.41 14.82 -14.35
N PRO A 166 -9.96 16.04 -14.44
CA PRO A 166 -9.34 17.20 -13.85
C PRO A 166 -9.49 17.16 -12.33
N VAL A 167 -8.56 17.77 -11.61
CA VAL A 167 -8.65 17.98 -10.17
C VAL A 167 -8.78 19.48 -9.90
N SER A 168 -9.69 19.84 -9.02
CA SER A 168 -9.74 21.16 -8.38
C SER A 168 -8.47 21.36 -7.53
N ALA A 169 -8.24 22.53 -6.94
CA ALA A 169 -7.11 22.70 -6.04
C ALA A 169 -7.17 21.63 -4.95
N PRO A 170 -6.12 20.81 -4.74
CA PRO A 170 -6.14 19.83 -3.68
C PRO A 170 -6.24 20.57 -2.34
N GLU A 171 -7.08 20.07 -1.45
CA GLU A 171 -7.13 20.54 -0.09
C GLU A 171 -5.82 20.16 0.61
N SER A 172 -5.29 21.06 1.42
CA SER A 172 -4.05 20.83 2.15
C SER A 172 -4.21 19.87 3.34
N GLU A 173 -5.45 19.73 3.83
CA GLU A 173 -5.77 18.86 4.95
C GLU A 173 -5.96 17.41 4.50
N ARG A 174 -5.41 16.48 5.27
CA ARG A 174 -5.64 15.04 5.13
C ARG A 174 -6.13 14.46 6.44
N PRO A 175 -7.44 14.56 6.71
CA PRO A 175 -7.99 14.22 8.02
C PRO A 175 -8.12 12.72 8.29
N TYR A 176 -7.82 11.88 7.31
CA TYR A 176 -8.03 10.42 7.37
C TYR A 176 -6.72 9.63 7.38
N LEU A 177 -5.64 10.24 7.86
CA LEU A 177 -4.35 9.53 7.98
C LEU A 177 -4.47 8.36 8.94
N LEU A 178 -3.95 7.23 8.52
CA LEU A 178 -3.81 6.01 9.31
C LEU A 178 -2.34 5.71 9.59
N PRO A 179 -2.00 5.13 10.73
CA PRO A 179 -0.62 4.76 11.05
C PRO A 179 -0.14 3.65 10.11
N PHE A 180 1.16 3.62 9.83
CA PHE A 180 1.72 2.58 8.96
C PHE A 180 1.63 1.17 9.55
N SER A 181 1.52 1.03 10.87
CA SER A 181 1.19 -0.25 11.51
C SER A 181 -0.14 -0.81 11.01
N PHE A 182 -1.16 0.05 10.86
CA PHE A 182 -2.44 -0.34 10.27
C PHE A 182 -2.29 -0.80 8.81
N HIS A 183 -1.54 -0.07 8.00
CA HIS A 183 -1.32 -0.42 6.59
C HIS A 183 -0.57 -1.75 6.43
N ILE A 184 0.39 -2.04 7.29
CA ILE A 184 1.11 -3.33 7.31
C ILE A 184 0.16 -4.46 7.71
N GLU A 185 -0.66 -4.25 8.75
CA GLU A 185 -1.62 -5.26 9.21
C GLU A 185 -2.69 -5.57 8.15
N GLU A 186 -3.22 -4.56 7.49
CA GLU A 186 -4.16 -4.73 6.37
C GLU A 186 -3.52 -5.50 5.20
N LEU A 187 -2.26 -5.21 4.86
CA LEU A 187 -1.53 -5.94 3.83
C LEU A 187 -1.31 -7.40 4.25
N ARG A 188 -0.92 -7.64 5.51
CA ARG A 188 -0.75 -8.97 6.10
C ARG A 188 -2.03 -9.79 6.00
N HIS A 189 -3.13 -9.22 6.47
CA HIS A 189 -4.44 -9.87 6.44
C HIS A 189 -4.90 -10.18 5.01
N THR A 190 -4.75 -9.22 4.09
CA THR A 190 -5.09 -9.43 2.68
C THR A 190 -4.23 -10.55 2.05
N ALA A 191 -2.93 -10.56 2.34
CA ALA A 191 -2.04 -11.61 1.86
C ALA A 191 -2.45 -12.99 2.42
N GLN A 192 -2.79 -13.06 3.69
CA GLN A 192 -3.25 -14.29 4.34
C GLN A 192 -4.51 -14.83 3.66
N GLU A 193 -5.53 -14.02 3.47
CA GLU A 193 -6.78 -14.44 2.83
C GLU A 193 -6.56 -14.93 1.40
N VAL A 194 -5.81 -14.17 0.61
CA VAL A 194 -5.55 -14.52 -0.80
C VAL A 194 -4.71 -15.80 -0.90
N LEU A 195 -3.66 -15.92 -0.08
CA LEU A 195 -2.81 -17.11 -0.06
C LEU A 195 -3.59 -18.35 0.33
N HIS A 196 -4.40 -18.30 1.38
CA HIS A 196 -5.23 -19.46 1.78
C HIS A 196 -6.28 -19.82 0.73
N SER A 197 -6.80 -18.83 -0.03
CA SER A 197 -7.77 -19.07 -1.09
C SER A 197 -7.16 -19.66 -2.35
N MET A 198 -5.98 -19.14 -2.78
CA MET A 198 -5.41 -19.44 -4.11
C MET A 198 -4.23 -20.42 -4.06
N ALA A 199 -3.56 -20.54 -2.92
CA ALA A 199 -2.37 -21.38 -2.76
C ALA A 199 -2.28 -21.96 -1.33
N PRO A 200 -3.32 -22.68 -0.84
CA PRO A 200 -3.42 -23.10 0.57
C PRO A 200 -2.22 -23.96 1.03
N GLU A 201 -1.66 -24.77 0.15
CA GLU A 201 -0.52 -25.63 0.46
C GLU A 201 0.77 -24.84 0.77
N TYR A 202 0.88 -23.61 0.26
CA TYR A 202 2.06 -22.76 0.41
C TYR A 202 1.86 -21.61 1.40
N ALA A 203 0.61 -21.33 1.77
CA ALA A 203 0.21 -20.12 2.49
C ALA A 203 1.02 -19.94 3.78
N GLU A 204 1.00 -20.90 4.68
CA GLU A 204 1.69 -20.82 5.98
C GLU A 204 3.21 -20.64 5.83
N ALA A 205 3.82 -21.35 4.87
CA ALA A 205 5.26 -21.27 4.63
C ALA A 205 5.67 -19.89 4.10
N ILE A 206 4.85 -19.30 3.21
CA ILE A 206 5.09 -17.95 2.66
C ILE A 206 4.92 -16.91 3.75
N LEU A 207 3.82 -16.95 4.51
CA LEU A 207 3.53 -16.02 5.59
C LEU A 207 4.61 -16.05 6.68
N LYS A 208 4.98 -17.25 7.13
CA LYS A 208 6.04 -17.42 8.12
C LYS A 208 7.38 -16.86 7.62
N ARG A 209 7.78 -17.20 6.39
CA ARG A 209 9.03 -16.71 5.80
C ARG A 209 9.04 -15.18 5.69
N THR A 210 7.90 -14.59 5.35
CA THR A 210 7.74 -13.14 5.28
C THR A 210 7.94 -12.51 6.64
N GLU A 211 7.27 -13.04 7.65
CA GLU A 211 7.32 -12.50 9.02
C GLU A 211 8.71 -12.66 9.63
N ASP A 212 9.32 -13.85 9.54
CA ASP A 212 10.67 -14.10 10.05
C ASP A 212 11.68 -13.10 9.43
N ALA A 213 11.63 -12.92 8.10
CA ALA A 213 12.50 -11.97 7.42
C ALA A 213 12.20 -10.52 7.80
N PHE A 214 10.94 -10.15 8.00
CA PHE A 214 10.56 -8.80 8.42
C PHE A 214 11.09 -8.51 9.83
N GLN A 215 10.92 -9.44 10.77
CA GLN A 215 11.43 -9.29 12.14
C GLN A 215 12.96 -9.18 12.16
N GLU A 216 13.67 -9.94 11.33
CA GLU A 216 15.12 -9.82 11.20
C GLU A 216 15.54 -8.41 10.75
N TYR A 217 14.88 -7.85 9.72
CA TYR A 217 15.17 -6.48 9.26
C TYR A 217 14.85 -5.43 10.33
N ILE A 218 13.72 -5.55 11.02
CA ILE A 218 13.30 -4.59 12.05
C ILE A 218 14.27 -4.62 13.24
N SER A 219 14.73 -5.79 13.65
CA SER A 219 15.66 -5.95 14.78
C SER A 219 17.07 -5.39 14.50
N ASN A 220 17.42 -5.17 13.23
CA ASN A 220 18.71 -4.66 12.79
C ASN A 220 18.67 -3.17 12.35
N LEU A 221 17.54 -2.48 12.58
CA LEU A 221 17.37 -1.05 12.29
C LEU A 221 17.74 -0.16 13.49
#